data_f35625932b9a2560949a5b0d8f337dfb
#
_entry.id   f35625932b9a2560949a5b0d8f337dfb
#
_cell.length_a   1.000
_cell.length_b   1.000
_cell.length_c   1.000
_cell.angle_alpha   90.00
_cell.angle_beta   90.00
_cell.angle_gamma   90.00
#
_symmetry.space_group_name_H-M   'P 1'
#
loop_
_entity.id
_entity.type
_entity.pdbx_description
1 polymer ?
#
loop_
_entity_poly.entity_id
_entity_poly.type
_entity_poly.pdbx_seq_one_letter_code
_entity_poly.pdbx_strand_id
1 'polypeptide(L)'
;MSEFFRGYVITKNKKCLMPFKNVPSDQLLDYESASRLNEYAGILADDAILIDIDDREQAETLMDIVDNLELRCRVYDTDKGRHFLFKNDSVKNCGTAKKLACGLVADIKAGCRNSYSILKVRGKERPIDYDKLDDEEYEALPAWLRPVNYSMDFLTMSAGDGRNQALFNYILTLQSNGFTKDECRQTIRIINQYVLKEPLEDSEIETILRDDAFEKPVFFSGKTFLFDKFANYLKNNNHIVKISGQLHIYCDGIYVADPVYIEAEMIRHIPNLSKAKRAEVMAYLELLVRGNVKPAPAHYIAFKNGVYDLHADQLLEFNPDIIITNKIPWDFVPGAYDELTDKTLNKMACQDEQIRALMDEFIGYCFYRRNELRQCAILTGERQNGKSTFLSMLIELLGSENVATLDLKEIGHQFKTAELFNKLANVGDDIEEEFISSPAVFKKIVSGNPVTVEQKGRDPFTLYNYSKVIFSANTIPRIRDRTGAVLSRMTIIPFDAKFTRDDPDFDPYIKYKLIQQGPMEYLIQAGIKGLKRVLENQGFTKANKVQKSLKEYEESNNPILLFFRELDECDVLNEPTNKVFRKYSEFCVENSFTPMSNIEFSKQVKKFFDVQIKQKSIKGKKYRIFVETEE
;
A
#
# COMPACT_ATOMS: atom_id res chain seq x y z
N MET A 1 18.85 1.65 39.84
CA MET A 1 17.85 1.75 38.77
C MET A 1 18.37 1.02 37.57
N SER A 2 17.55 0.33 36.81
CA SER A 2 18.11 -0.44 35.70
C SER A 2 18.43 0.52 34.55
N GLU A 3 19.66 0.53 34.11
CA GLU A 3 20.18 1.32 32.99
C GLU A 3 19.44 1.05 31.64
N PHE A 4 18.64 -0.02 31.60
CA PHE A 4 17.86 -0.40 30.40
C PHE A 4 16.48 0.22 30.32
N PHE A 5 15.94 0.82 31.41
CA PHE A 5 14.59 1.36 31.42
C PHE A 5 14.57 2.82 31.82
N ARG A 6 13.97 3.67 30.98
CA ARG A 6 13.81 5.10 31.25
C ARG A 6 12.61 5.44 32.17
N GLY A 7 11.79 4.44 32.51
CA GLY A 7 10.62 4.54 33.38
C GLY A 7 9.70 3.35 33.21
N TYR A 8 8.60 3.33 33.97
CA TYR A 8 7.69 2.18 34.03
C TYR A 8 6.25 2.60 33.79
N VAL A 9 5.42 1.64 33.33
CA VAL A 9 3.99 1.84 33.05
C VAL A 9 3.17 0.66 33.57
N ILE A 10 1.93 0.97 34.01
CA ILE A 10 0.98 -0.05 34.40
C ILE A 10 0.52 -0.84 33.17
N THR A 11 0.38 -2.15 33.31
CA THR A 11 -0.14 -3.03 32.27
C THR A 11 -1.32 -3.87 32.77
N LYS A 12 -2.09 -4.41 31.84
CA LYS A 12 -3.10 -5.44 32.07
C LYS A 12 -3.09 -6.41 30.92
N ASN A 13 -2.98 -7.72 31.22
CA ASN A 13 -2.86 -8.75 30.20
C ASN A 13 -1.74 -8.42 29.18
N LYS A 14 -0.59 -7.99 29.65
CA LYS A 14 0.60 -7.63 28.86
C LYS A 14 0.41 -6.38 27.95
N LYS A 15 -0.68 -5.61 28.07
CA LYS A 15 -0.92 -4.36 27.32
C LYS A 15 -0.80 -3.16 28.24
N CYS A 16 -0.09 -2.12 27.79
CA CYS A 16 0.02 -0.85 28.52
C CYS A 16 -1.34 -0.16 28.63
N LEU A 17 -1.67 0.33 29.83
CA LEU A 17 -2.94 1.03 30.10
C LEU A 17 -2.82 2.56 30.06
N MET A 18 -1.61 3.09 29.98
CA MET A 18 -1.35 4.52 29.92
C MET A 18 -0.46 4.85 28.70
N PRO A 19 -0.56 6.05 28.15
CA PRO A 19 0.35 6.52 27.10
C PRO A 19 1.78 6.47 27.60
N PHE A 20 2.70 6.04 26.75
CA PHE A 20 4.14 6.00 27.07
C PHE A 20 5.02 6.44 25.89
N LYS A 21 4.47 6.42 24.66
CA LYS A 21 5.20 6.89 23.47
C LYS A 21 5.47 8.37 23.56
N ASN A 22 6.71 8.76 23.42
CA ASN A 22 7.16 10.15 23.49
C ASN A 22 6.82 10.88 24.83
N VAL A 23 6.50 10.11 25.88
CA VAL A 23 6.28 10.65 27.22
C VAL A 23 7.64 10.84 27.89
N PRO A 24 7.97 12.02 28.44
CA PRO A 24 9.21 12.25 29.18
C PRO A 24 9.37 11.30 30.36
N SER A 25 10.61 10.96 30.72
CA SER A 25 10.89 9.97 31.78
C SER A 25 10.35 10.38 33.15
N ASP A 26 10.28 11.67 33.44
CA ASP A 26 9.74 12.26 34.69
C ASP A 26 8.22 12.11 34.83
N GLN A 27 7.53 11.80 33.74
CA GLN A 27 6.09 11.52 33.71
C GLN A 27 5.76 10.01 33.73
N LEU A 28 6.75 9.15 33.65
CA LEU A 28 6.61 7.71 33.83
C LEU A 28 6.73 7.33 35.31
N LEU A 29 6.24 6.14 35.65
CA LEU A 29 6.40 5.64 37.02
C LEU A 29 7.88 5.32 37.30
N ASP A 30 8.31 5.60 38.51
CA ASP A 30 9.57 5.05 39.03
C ASP A 30 9.43 3.57 39.38
N TYR A 31 10.55 2.91 39.62
CA TYR A 31 10.56 1.46 39.95
C TYR A 31 9.82 1.16 41.26
N GLU A 32 9.95 2.01 42.28
CA GLU A 32 9.32 1.77 43.58
C GLU A 32 7.78 1.79 43.46
N SER A 33 7.25 2.75 42.74
CA SER A 33 5.81 2.84 42.46
C SER A 33 5.32 1.68 41.57
N ALA A 34 6.07 1.33 40.52
CA ALA A 34 5.73 0.27 39.61
C ALA A 34 5.77 -1.13 40.27
N SER A 35 6.74 -1.39 41.12
CA SER A 35 6.92 -2.68 41.80
C SER A 35 5.73 -3.07 42.70
N ARG A 36 4.98 -2.08 43.20
CA ARG A 36 3.74 -2.27 44.01
C ARG A 36 2.53 -2.69 43.15
N LEU A 37 2.62 -2.53 41.84
CA LEU A 37 1.52 -2.88 40.92
C LEU A 37 1.44 -4.41 40.71
N ASN A 38 0.25 -4.88 40.34
CA ASN A 38 0.03 -6.29 40.00
C ASN A 38 0.65 -6.67 38.64
N GLU A 39 0.67 -5.73 37.69
CA GLU A 39 1.31 -5.89 36.38
C GLU A 39 1.97 -4.56 35.96
N TYR A 40 3.20 -4.63 35.47
CA TYR A 40 3.88 -3.47 34.92
C TYR A 40 4.89 -3.85 33.84
N ALA A 41 5.26 -2.86 33.03
CA ALA A 41 6.32 -2.96 32.04
C ALA A 41 7.35 -1.84 32.23
N GLY A 42 8.59 -2.14 31.89
CA GLY A 42 9.66 -1.15 31.77
C GLY A 42 9.73 -0.63 30.32
N ILE A 43 9.72 0.69 30.16
CA ILE A 43 9.94 1.35 28.88
C ILE A 43 11.44 1.41 28.62
N LEU A 44 11.89 0.82 27.51
CA LEU A 44 13.31 0.78 27.18
C LEU A 44 13.90 2.19 27.06
N ALA A 45 15.10 2.37 27.55
CA ALA A 45 15.90 3.56 27.31
C ALA A 45 16.29 3.64 25.83
N ASP A 46 16.51 4.84 25.29
CA ASP A 46 16.74 5.02 23.85
C ASP A 46 17.97 4.27 23.34
N ASP A 47 18.95 4.08 24.20
CA ASP A 47 20.20 3.32 23.97
C ASP A 47 20.11 1.84 24.40
N ALA A 48 18.92 1.31 24.63
CA ALA A 48 18.70 -0.09 25.00
C ALA A 48 18.03 -0.89 23.87
N ILE A 49 18.35 -2.17 23.81
CA ILE A 49 17.71 -3.14 22.91
C ILE A 49 17.37 -4.42 23.67
N LEU A 50 16.22 -4.98 23.33
CA LEU A 50 15.73 -6.25 23.80
C LEU A 50 15.67 -7.25 22.65
N ILE A 51 16.36 -8.36 22.81
CA ILE A 51 16.26 -9.56 21.96
C ILE A 51 15.36 -10.55 22.69
N ASP A 52 14.18 -10.80 22.16
CA ASP A 52 13.12 -11.62 22.75
C ASP A 52 13.03 -12.93 21.96
N ILE A 53 13.47 -14.03 22.57
CA ILE A 53 13.43 -15.37 21.96
C ILE A 53 12.35 -16.18 22.65
N ASP A 54 11.25 -16.43 21.93
CA ASP A 54 10.09 -17.21 22.41
C ASP A 54 10.27 -18.73 22.25
N ASP A 55 11.28 -19.18 21.50
CA ASP A 55 11.63 -20.59 21.35
C ASP A 55 12.63 -21.00 22.44
N ARG A 56 12.24 -21.97 23.30
CA ARG A 56 13.04 -22.34 24.48
C ARG A 56 14.41 -22.92 24.11
N GLU A 57 14.49 -23.72 23.05
CA GLU A 57 15.77 -24.35 22.64
C GLU A 57 16.75 -23.27 22.12
N GLN A 58 16.27 -22.35 21.30
CA GLN A 58 17.09 -21.23 20.84
C GLN A 58 17.45 -20.25 21.96
N ALA A 59 16.58 -20.07 22.95
CA ALA A 59 16.85 -19.24 24.12
C ALA A 59 17.94 -19.86 25.01
N GLU A 60 17.94 -21.17 25.19
CA GLU A 60 19.03 -21.89 25.87
C GLU A 60 20.34 -21.77 25.08
N THR A 61 20.30 -21.97 23.76
CA THR A 61 21.48 -21.79 22.89
C THR A 61 22.09 -20.39 23.06
N LEU A 62 21.27 -19.34 23.08
CA LEU A 62 21.79 -17.98 23.30
C LEU A 62 22.32 -17.81 24.74
N MET A 63 21.69 -18.43 25.73
CA MET A 63 22.15 -18.38 27.12
C MET A 63 23.52 -19.02 27.26
N ASP A 64 23.75 -20.20 26.64
CA ASP A 64 25.05 -20.87 26.62
C ASP A 64 26.15 -19.97 26.00
N ILE A 65 25.79 -19.22 24.93
CA ILE A 65 26.73 -18.26 24.32
C ILE A 65 27.04 -17.10 25.30
N VAL A 66 26.00 -16.56 25.94
CA VAL A 66 26.12 -15.47 26.91
C VAL A 66 27.03 -15.88 28.08
N ASP A 67 26.83 -17.07 28.65
CA ASP A 67 27.63 -17.61 29.76
C ASP A 67 29.07 -17.88 29.33
N ASN A 68 29.26 -18.56 28.20
CA ASN A 68 30.59 -18.95 27.73
C ASN A 68 31.46 -17.75 27.31
N LEU A 69 30.85 -16.71 26.73
CA LEU A 69 31.53 -15.47 26.35
C LEU A 69 31.52 -14.42 27.46
N GLU A 70 30.91 -14.74 28.62
CA GLU A 70 30.78 -13.84 29.75
C GLU A 70 30.24 -12.44 29.40
N LEU A 71 29.20 -12.39 28.56
CA LEU A 71 28.67 -11.13 28.03
C LEU A 71 28.08 -10.24 29.14
N ARG A 72 28.34 -8.94 29.08
CA ARG A 72 27.81 -7.95 30.04
C ARG A 72 26.40 -7.52 29.61
N CYS A 73 25.41 -8.32 29.96
CA CYS A 73 24.02 -8.12 29.65
C CYS A 73 23.10 -8.54 30.79
N ARG A 74 21.81 -8.25 30.68
CA ARG A 74 20.79 -8.76 31.61
C ARG A 74 19.81 -9.67 30.89
N VAL A 75 19.51 -10.82 31.51
CA VAL A 75 18.59 -11.80 30.98
C VAL A 75 17.44 -12.04 31.95
N TYR A 76 16.20 -11.93 31.42
CA TYR A 76 15.00 -12.33 32.17
C TYR A 76 14.48 -13.66 31.62
N ASP A 77 14.13 -14.58 32.51
CA ASP A 77 13.42 -15.79 32.16
C ASP A 77 11.92 -15.47 31.89
N THR A 78 11.34 -16.14 30.92
CA THR A 78 9.92 -15.98 30.55
C THR A 78 9.26 -17.35 30.44
N ASP A 79 7.92 -17.37 30.40
CA ASP A 79 7.15 -18.63 30.29
C ASP A 79 7.52 -19.46 29.05
N LYS A 80 8.03 -18.83 27.98
CA LYS A 80 8.30 -19.47 26.69
C LYS A 80 9.77 -19.52 26.31
N GLY A 81 10.55 -18.56 26.75
CA GLY A 81 11.94 -18.39 26.37
C GLY A 81 12.65 -17.38 27.25
N ARG A 82 13.45 -16.49 26.70
CA ARG A 82 14.20 -15.48 27.44
C ARG A 82 14.24 -14.12 26.75
N HIS A 83 14.39 -13.07 27.58
CA HIS A 83 14.61 -11.68 27.15
C HIS A 83 16.07 -11.28 27.45
N PHE A 84 16.83 -10.97 26.43
CA PHE A 84 18.23 -10.52 26.53
C PHE A 84 18.28 -9.01 26.27
N LEU A 85 18.84 -8.26 27.20
CA LEU A 85 18.96 -6.81 27.16
C LEU A 85 20.43 -6.38 27.02
N PHE A 86 20.69 -5.57 25.99
CA PHE A 86 21.98 -4.98 25.67
C PHE A 86 21.87 -3.47 25.50
N LYS A 87 23.00 -2.76 25.50
CA LYS A 87 23.08 -1.41 24.95
C LYS A 87 22.92 -1.45 23.43
N ASN A 88 22.40 -0.39 22.84
CA ASN A 88 22.10 -0.33 21.41
C ASN A 88 22.76 0.87 20.75
N ASP A 89 23.64 0.61 19.79
CA ASP A 89 24.32 1.60 18.96
C ASP A 89 24.05 1.44 17.45
N SER A 90 23.46 0.32 17.05
CA SER A 90 23.45 -0.13 15.66
C SER A 90 22.05 -0.46 15.11
N VAL A 91 21.11 -0.93 15.92
CA VAL A 91 19.80 -1.39 15.46
C VAL A 91 18.73 -0.34 15.72
N LYS A 92 18.17 0.23 14.64
CA LYS A 92 17.19 1.32 14.72
C LYS A 92 15.73 0.87 14.63
N ASN A 93 15.46 -0.35 14.16
CA ASN A 93 14.12 -0.83 13.89
C ASN A 93 13.73 -2.04 14.73
N CYS A 94 12.47 -2.07 15.18
CA CYS A 94 11.87 -3.26 15.78
C CYS A 94 11.46 -4.26 14.69
N GLY A 95 11.32 -5.53 15.06
CA GLY A 95 10.83 -6.54 14.15
C GLY A 95 10.46 -7.83 14.86
N THR A 96 9.52 -8.56 14.30
CA THR A 96 9.06 -9.88 14.77
C THR A 96 9.69 -11.00 13.96
N ALA A 97 10.04 -12.10 14.59
CA ALA A 97 10.63 -13.29 13.98
C ALA A 97 11.80 -12.98 13.04
N LYS A 98 12.71 -12.09 13.48
CA LYS A 98 13.89 -11.70 12.70
C LYS A 98 15.00 -12.74 12.85
N LYS A 99 15.60 -13.13 11.73
CA LYS A 99 16.82 -13.91 11.76
C LYS A 99 17.98 -13.04 12.22
N LEU A 100 18.67 -13.48 13.24
CA LEU A 100 19.91 -12.87 13.73
C LEU A 100 21.10 -13.39 12.92
N ALA A 101 22.18 -12.61 12.85
CA ALA A 101 23.37 -13.00 12.10
C ALA A 101 23.95 -14.35 12.57
N CYS A 102 23.81 -14.72 13.84
CA CYS A 102 24.22 -16.02 14.34
C CYS A 102 23.33 -17.20 13.96
N GLY A 103 22.20 -16.98 13.31
CA GLY A 103 21.30 -18.08 12.90
C GLY A 103 20.04 -18.24 13.73
N LEU A 104 19.98 -17.68 14.92
CA LEU A 104 18.81 -17.71 15.79
C LEU A 104 17.71 -16.77 15.30
N VAL A 105 16.48 -16.97 15.78
CA VAL A 105 15.31 -16.15 15.43
C VAL A 105 14.78 -15.46 16.69
N ALA A 106 14.56 -14.14 16.61
CA ALA A 106 14.08 -13.34 17.74
C ALA A 106 13.13 -12.23 17.33
N ASP A 107 12.33 -11.77 18.28
CA ASP A 107 11.66 -10.48 18.22
C ASP A 107 12.62 -9.40 18.72
N ILE A 108 12.73 -8.30 17.98
CA ILE A 108 13.63 -7.20 18.29
C ILE A 108 12.84 -5.99 18.73
N LYS A 109 13.18 -5.44 19.91
CA LYS A 109 12.54 -4.25 20.46
C LYS A 109 13.61 -3.21 20.79
N ALA A 110 13.74 -2.18 19.99
CA ALA A 110 14.68 -1.08 20.18
C ALA A 110 14.04 0.04 21.01
N GLY A 111 14.78 0.57 21.99
CA GLY A 111 14.32 1.64 22.88
C GLY A 111 14.03 2.93 22.14
N CYS A 112 14.83 3.29 21.14
CA CYS A 112 14.62 4.45 20.26
C CYS A 112 13.27 4.42 19.50
N ARG A 113 12.55 3.29 19.52
CA ARG A 113 11.18 3.15 18.98
C ARG A 113 10.11 3.08 20.07
N ASN A 114 10.38 3.58 21.25
CA ASN A 114 9.47 3.55 22.40
C ASN A 114 8.96 2.13 22.71
N SER A 115 9.85 1.17 22.71
CA SER A 115 9.52 -0.22 23.03
C SER A 115 9.45 -0.46 24.53
N TYR A 116 8.80 -1.54 24.94
CA TYR A 116 8.71 -1.92 26.35
C TYR A 116 8.92 -3.42 26.55
N SER A 117 9.36 -3.77 27.77
CA SER A 117 9.45 -5.14 28.25
C SER A 117 8.49 -5.34 29.42
N ILE A 118 7.68 -6.40 29.35
CA ILE A 118 6.84 -6.80 30.49
C ILE A 118 7.73 -7.37 31.60
N LEU A 119 7.62 -6.82 32.80
CA LEU A 119 8.46 -7.21 33.94
C LEU A 119 7.69 -7.92 35.06
N LYS A 120 6.36 -7.66 35.18
CA LYS A 120 5.50 -8.32 36.15
C LYS A 120 4.13 -8.64 35.53
N VAL A 121 3.65 -9.87 35.75
CA VAL A 121 2.37 -10.35 35.25
C VAL A 121 1.63 -11.07 36.38
N ARG A 122 0.37 -10.72 36.65
CA ARG A 122 -0.48 -11.34 37.68
C ARG A 122 0.20 -11.45 39.05
N GLY A 123 0.91 -10.41 39.47
CA GLY A 123 1.58 -10.34 40.73
C GLY A 123 2.95 -11.04 40.76
N LYS A 124 3.34 -11.78 39.71
CA LYS A 124 4.63 -12.47 39.65
C LYS A 124 5.62 -11.69 38.81
N GLU A 125 6.73 -11.29 39.38
CA GLU A 125 7.83 -10.66 38.64
C GLU A 125 8.58 -11.69 37.80
N ARG A 126 9.10 -11.23 36.65
CA ARG A 126 9.99 -12.06 35.83
C ARG A 126 11.33 -12.22 36.55
N PRO A 127 11.82 -13.45 36.77
CA PRO A 127 13.11 -13.66 37.37
C PRO A 127 14.21 -13.16 36.45
N ILE A 128 15.22 -12.55 37.06
CA ILE A 128 16.48 -12.26 36.39
C ILE A 128 17.29 -13.55 36.48
N ASP A 129 17.58 -14.12 35.32
CA ASP A 129 18.33 -15.38 35.19
C ASP A 129 19.84 -15.12 35.11
N TYR A 130 20.21 -13.99 34.55
CA TYR A 130 21.60 -13.56 34.43
C TYR A 130 21.69 -12.03 34.49
N ASP A 131 22.67 -11.51 35.19
CA ASP A 131 22.93 -10.06 35.29
C ASP A 131 24.41 -9.84 35.56
N LYS A 132 25.17 -9.66 34.48
CA LYS A 132 26.61 -9.40 34.58
C LYS A 132 26.89 -7.95 34.24
N LEU A 133 27.41 -7.25 35.23
CA LEU A 133 27.86 -5.87 35.15
C LEU A 133 29.20 -5.83 35.91
N ASP A 134 30.32 -5.74 35.22
CA ASP A 134 31.59 -5.40 35.83
C ASP A 134 31.62 -3.89 36.10
N ASP A 135 32.60 -3.36 36.82
CA ASP A 135 32.70 -1.96 37.28
C ASP A 135 32.31 -0.86 36.24
N GLU A 136 31.84 -1.26 35.09
CA GLU A 136 31.51 -0.48 33.93
C GLU A 136 30.14 -0.88 33.37
N GLU A 137 29.68 -0.19 32.35
CA GLU A 137 28.39 -0.31 31.67
C GLU A 137 28.16 -1.70 31.03
N TYR A 138 26.89 -2.04 30.80
CA TYR A 138 26.50 -3.15 29.91
C TYR A 138 27.07 -2.94 28.52
N GLU A 139 27.41 -4.01 27.81
CA GLU A 139 28.00 -3.90 26.50
C GLU A 139 26.96 -3.60 25.39
N ALA A 140 27.47 -3.07 24.28
CA ALA A 140 26.68 -2.89 23.06
C ALA A 140 26.30 -4.24 22.46
N LEU A 141 25.15 -4.28 21.76
CA LEU A 141 24.67 -5.48 21.09
C LEU A 141 25.78 -6.08 20.20
N PRO A 142 26.24 -7.31 20.44
CA PRO A 142 27.22 -7.97 19.61
C PRO A 142 26.79 -8.04 18.14
N ALA A 143 27.73 -7.88 17.21
CA ALA A 143 27.41 -7.86 15.77
C ALA A 143 26.65 -9.12 15.33
N TRP A 144 27.00 -10.29 15.86
CA TRP A 144 26.36 -11.55 15.52
C TRP A 144 24.91 -11.70 16.04
N LEU A 145 24.41 -10.78 16.88
CA LEU A 145 22.99 -10.64 17.26
C LEU A 145 22.25 -9.60 16.42
N ARG A 146 22.91 -8.89 15.52
CA ARG A 146 22.21 -7.97 14.61
C ARG A 146 21.30 -8.74 13.64
N PRO A 147 20.12 -8.19 13.30
CA PRO A 147 19.24 -8.82 12.31
C PRO A 147 19.86 -8.78 10.91
N VAL A 148 19.83 -9.90 10.21
CA VAL A 148 20.36 -10.05 8.84
C VAL A 148 19.38 -10.86 8.01
N ASN A 149 19.09 -10.40 6.80
CA ASN A 149 18.24 -11.14 5.89
C ASN A 149 19.04 -12.18 5.08
N TYR A 150 18.73 -13.44 5.26
CA TYR A 150 19.31 -14.55 4.51
C TYR A 150 18.36 -15.74 4.47
N SER A 151 18.55 -16.63 3.48
CA SER A 151 17.66 -17.78 3.24
C SER A 151 18.10 -19.08 3.90
N MET A 152 19.35 -19.16 4.36
CA MET A 152 19.90 -20.37 4.99
C MET A 152 19.24 -20.63 6.35
N ASP A 153 19.17 -21.91 6.71
CA ASP A 153 18.69 -22.33 8.03
C ASP A 153 19.79 -23.16 8.71
N PHE A 154 20.60 -22.49 9.52
CA PHE A 154 21.72 -23.11 10.21
C PHE A 154 21.27 -24.07 11.31
N LEU A 155 20.10 -23.84 11.93
CA LEU A 155 19.55 -24.68 13.00
C LEU A 155 19.21 -26.11 12.55
N THR A 156 18.93 -26.29 11.25
CA THR A 156 18.56 -27.61 10.69
C THR A 156 19.70 -28.31 9.98
N MET A 157 20.86 -27.68 9.80
CA MET A 157 21.98 -28.24 9.05
C MET A 157 22.70 -29.33 9.82
N SER A 158 22.92 -30.49 9.13
CA SER A 158 23.63 -31.68 9.59
C SER A 158 24.78 -32.06 8.66
N ALA A 159 25.52 -33.11 8.99
CA ALA A 159 26.56 -33.66 8.11
C ALA A 159 25.95 -34.08 6.74
N GLY A 160 26.61 -33.65 5.66
CA GLY A 160 26.14 -33.88 4.29
C GLY A 160 25.34 -32.75 3.68
N ASP A 161 24.85 -31.76 4.47
CA ASP A 161 24.04 -30.64 3.97
C ASP A 161 24.87 -29.48 3.37
N GLY A 162 26.18 -29.66 3.22
CA GLY A 162 27.06 -28.65 2.64
C GLY A 162 27.38 -27.48 3.58
N ARG A 163 27.47 -27.72 4.89
CA ARG A 163 27.75 -26.73 5.95
C ARG A 163 28.95 -25.84 5.64
N ASN A 164 30.07 -26.45 5.19
CA ASN A 164 31.29 -25.73 4.81
C ASN A 164 31.00 -24.67 3.73
N GLN A 165 30.32 -25.06 2.64
CA GLN A 165 29.97 -24.14 1.55
C GLN A 165 28.93 -23.10 1.99
N ALA A 166 28.01 -23.46 2.89
CA ALA A 166 27.01 -22.55 3.42
C ALA A 166 27.66 -21.45 4.26
N LEU A 167 28.56 -21.81 5.19
CA LEU A 167 29.29 -20.85 6.02
C LEU A 167 30.21 -19.95 5.17
N PHE A 168 30.93 -20.53 4.19
CA PHE A 168 31.76 -19.75 3.27
C PHE A 168 30.93 -18.72 2.47
N ASN A 169 29.78 -19.13 1.92
CA ASN A 169 28.89 -18.21 1.20
C ASN A 169 28.27 -17.17 2.13
N TYR A 170 28.08 -17.48 3.41
CA TYR A 170 27.52 -16.58 4.38
C TYR A 170 28.45 -15.41 4.74
N ILE A 171 29.76 -15.57 4.64
CA ILE A 171 30.73 -14.47 4.78
C ILE A 171 30.34 -13.29 3.88
N LEU A 172 29.98 -13.58 2.63
CA LEU A 172 29.58 -12.53 1.66
C LEU A 172 28.31 -11.81 2.09
N THR A 173 27.36 -12.54 2.68
CA THR A 173 26.12 -11.96 3.21
C THR A 173 26.42 -11.04 4.39
N LEU A 174 27.27 -11.45 5.33
CA LEU A 174 27.68 -10.63 6.47
C LEU A 174 28.41 -9.36 6.03
N GLN A 175 29.40 -9.47 5.14
CA GLN A 175 30.13 -8.32 4.59
C GLN A 175 29.22 -7.31 3.88
N SER A 176 28.23 -7.79 3.15
CA SER A 176 27.27 -6.92 2.47
C SER A 176 26.29 -6.23 3.41
N ASN A 177 26.12 -6.75 4.62
CA ASN A 177 25.37 -6.10 5.71
C ASN A 177 26.26 -5.25 6.62
N GLY A 178 27.47 -4.89 6.16
CA GLY A 178 28.37 -3.98 6.86
C GLY A 178 29.18 -4.59 8.00
N PHE A 179 29.27 -5.91 8.09
CA PHE A 179 30.12 -6.59 9.08
C PHE A 179 31.57 -6.45 8.67
N THR A 180 32.41 -6.11 9.64
CA THR A 180 33.86 -6.12 9.48
C THR A 180 34.36 -7.56 9.33
N LYS A 181 35.61 -7.72 8.92
CA LYS A 181 36.25 -9.03 8.78
C LYS A 181 36.25 -9.83 10.11
N ASP A 182 36.51 -9.14 11.20
CA ASP A 182 36.55 -9.77 12.53
C ASP A 182 35.15 -10.10 13.05
N GLU A 183 34.15 -9.24 12.81
CA GLU A 183 32.74 -9.55 13.12
C GLU A 183 32.23 -10.75 12.30
N CYS A 184 32.61 -10.86 11.03
CA CYS A 184 32.29 -12.04 10.21
C CYS A 184 32.92 -13.31 10.80
N ARG A 185 34.22 -13.27 11.16
CA ARG A 185 34.92 -14.40 11.76
C ARG A 185 34.26 -14.85 13.06
N GLN A 186 33.96 -13.89 13.93
CA GLN A 186 33.28 -14.19 15.19
C GLN A 186 31.91 -14.82 14.95
N THR A 187 31.11 -14.25 14.02
CA THR A 187 29.77 -14.75 13.69
C THR A 187 29.82 -16.19 13.16
N ILE A 188 30.74 -16.50 12.25
CA ILE A 188 30.88 -17.85 11.69
C ILE A 188 31.30 -18.86 12.76
N ARG A 189 32.22 -18.50 13.66
CA ARG A 189 32.63 -19.37 14.78
C ARG A 189 31.48 -19.64 15.75
N ILE A 190 30.66 -18.62 16.05
CA ILE A 190 29.46 -18.78 16.90
C ILE A 190 28.46 -19.71 16.23
N ILE A 191 28.18 -19.54 14.96
CA ILE A 191 27.28 -20.45 14.22
C ILE A 191 27.79 -21.87 14.28
N ASN A 192 29.08 -22.09 14.01
CA ASN A 192 29.67 -23.41 14.04
C ASN A 192 29.60 -24.07 15.42
N GLN A 193 29.94 -23.33 16.44
CA GLN A 193 30.12 -23.89 17.80
C GLN A 193 28.78 -24.13 18.51
N TYR A 194 27.77 -23.27 18.30
CA TYR A 194 26.54 -23.26 19.11
C TYR A 194 25.26 -23.52 18.33
N VAL A 195 25.24 -23.23 17.04
CA VAL A 195 23.98 -23.22 16.27
C VAL A 195 23.86 -24.42 15.33
N LEU A 196 24.97 -24.86 14.72
CA LEU A 196 24.97 -26.08 13.92
C LEU A 196 24.77 -27.30 14.81
N LYS A 197 23.90 -28.23 14.42
CA LYS A 197 23.68 -29.49 15.14
C LYS A 197 24.95 -30.32 15.23
N GLU A 198 25.75 -30.29 14.19
CA GLU A 198 27.03 -30.98 14.09
C GLU A 198 28.08 -29.96 13.61
N PRO A 199 28.93 -29.44 14.47
CA PRO A 199 29.95 -28.46 14.09
C PRO A 199 30.97 -29.04 13.10
N LEU A 200 31.59 -28.17 12.30
CA LEU A 200 32.77 -28.49 11.52
C LEU A 200 34.01 -28.52 12.42
N GLU A 201 35.02 -29.29 11.99
CA GLU A 201 36.31 -29.30 12.65
C GLU A 201 37.01 -27.94 12.57
N ASP A 202 37.82 -27.59 13.55
CA ASP A 202 38.53 -26.30 13.59
C ASP A 202 39.38 -26.05 12.34
N SER A 203 40.00 -27.08 11.77
CA SER A 203 40.80 -26.98 10.56
C SER A 203 39.95 -26.58 9.32
N GLU A 204 38.70 -27.02 9.25
CA GLU A 204 37.77 -26.64 8.21
C GLU A 204 37.29 -25.19 8.38
N ILE A 205 37.01 -24.79 9.64
CA ILE A 205 36.63 -23.39 9.96
C ILE A 205 37.78 -22.44 9.64
N GLU A 206 39.01 -22.74 10.00
CA GLU A 206 40.17 -21.90 9.66
C GLU A 206 40.38 -21.80 8.14
N THR A 207 40.06 -22.86 7.41
CA THR A 207 40.07 -22.83 5.94
C THR A 207 38.97 -21.91 5.36
N ILE A 208 37.78 -21.88 5.98
CA ILE A 208 36.69 -20.97 5.59
C ILE A 208 37.04 -19.51 5.93
N LEU A 209 37.69 -19.28 7.08
CA LEU A 209 37.97 -17.94 7.61
C LEU A 209 39.36 -17.39 7.22
N ARG A 210 40.03 -17.97 6.25
CA ARG A 210 41.30 -17.47 5.71
C ARG A 210 41.12 -16.08 5.08
N ASP A 211 42.20 -15.30 5.01
CA ASP A 211 42.16 -13.90 4.61
C ASP A 211 41.58 -13.67 3.21
N ASP A 212 41.89 -14.54 2.25
CA ASP A 212 41.38 -14.47 0.90
C ASP A 212 39.87 -14.76 0.77
N ALA A 213 39.26 -15.40 1.78
CA ALA A 213 37.79 -15.59 1.83
C ALA A 213 37.03 -14.27 2.01
N PHE A 214 37.69 -13.23 2.50
CA PHE A 214 37.12 -11.89 2.71
C PHE A 214 37.45 -10.91 1.57
N GLU A 215 38.19 -11.36 0.55
CA GLU A 215 38.33 -10.62 -0.67
C GLU A 215 36.99 -10.55 -1.41
N LYS A 216 36.83 -9.55 -2.34
CA LYS A 216 35.56 -9.31 -3.03
C LYS A 216 34.93 -10.60 -3.58
N PRO A 217 33.59 -10.74 -3.56
CA PRO A 217 32.89 -11.93 -4.00
C PRO A 217 33.34 -12.37 -5.39
N VAL A 218 33.89 -13.58 -5.50
CA VAL A 218 34.36 -14.12 -6.78
C VAL A 218 33.18 -14.73 -7.52
N PHE A 219 32.63 -13.97 -8.46
CA PHE A 219 31.58 -14.45 -9.35
C PHE A 219 32.16 -15.18 -10.59
N PHE A 220 33.44 -15.46 -10.60
CA PHE A 220 34.14 -16.20 -11.64
C PHE A 220 35.07 -17.26 -11.05
N SER A 221 35.10 -18.44 -11.69
CA SER A 221 36.12 -19.47 -11.48
C SER A 221 36.98 -19.54 -12.72
N GLY A 222 38.13 -18.90 -12.68
CA GLY A 222 38.94 -18.67 -13.90
C GLY A 222 38.15 -17.80 -14.91
N LYS A 223 37.84 -18.39 -16.08
CA LYS A 223 37.02 -17.73 -17.12
C LYS A 223 35.53 -18.05 -17.02
N THR A 224 35.13 -18.95 -16.13
CA THR A 224 33.74 -19.42 -15.99
C THR A 224 32.98 -18.48 -15.08
N PHE A 225 31.88 -17.91 -15.56
CA PHE A 225 30.97 -17.08 -14.77
C PHE A 225 30.04 -17.96 -13.94
N LEU A 226 29.99 -17.70 -12.63
CA LEU A 226 29.18 -18.42 -11.65
C LEU A 226 27.84 -17.69 -11.46
N PHE A 227 26.98 -17.80 -12.46
CA PHE A 227 25.69 -17.08 -12.52
C PHE A 227 24.77 -17.46 -11.36
N ASP A 228 24.81 -18.69 -10.89
CA ASP A 228 24.04 -19.19 -9.76
C ASP A 228 24.43 -18.48 -8.44
N LYS A 229 25.74 -18.36 -8.18
CA LYS A 229 26.25 -17.62 -7.01
C LYS A 229 25.90 -16.15 -7.09
N PHE A 230 26.03 -15.54 -8.28
CA PHE A 230 25.71 -14.13 -8.47
C PHE A 230 24.21 -13.86 -8.33
N ALA A 231 23.34 -14.74 -8.86
CA ALA A 231 21.88 -14.63 -8.68
C ALA A 231 21.46 -14.76 -7.20
N ASN A 232 22.05 -15.73 -6.47
CA ASN A 232 21.82 -15.86 -5.03
C ASN A 232 22.27 -14.61 -4.24
N TYR A 233 23.43 -14.07 -4.61
CA TYR A 233 23.94 -12.84 -4.03
C TYR A 233 22.95 -11.68 -4.24
N LEU A 234 22.53 -11.42 -5.48
CA LEU A 234 21.56 -10.35 -5.80
C LEU A 234 20.24 -10.54 -5.07
N LYS A 235 19.69 -11.78 -5.08
CA LYS A 235 18.44 -12.07 -4.35
C LYS A 235 18.52 -11.67 -2.88
N ASN A 236 19.62 -12.02 -2.21
CA ASN A 236 19.74 -11.84 -0.76
C ASN A 236 20.10 -10.39 -0.38
N ASN A 237 20.89 -9.70 -1.19
CA ASN A 237 21.41 -8.36 -0.86
C ASN A 237 20.57 -7.21 -1.42
N ASN A 238 19.80 -7.45 -2.49
CA ASN A 238 18.97 -6.42 -3.10
C ASN A 238 17.46 -6.66 -2.88
N HIS A 239 17.09 -7.51 -1.91
CA HIS A 239 15.69 -7.81 -1.54
C HIS A 239 14.82 -8.11 -2.78
N ILE A 240 15.29 -9.00 -3.67
CA ILE A 240 14.54 -9.37 -4.86
C ILE A 240 13.42 -10.33 -4.47
N VAL A 241 12.18 -9.94 -4.76
CA VAL A 241 10.96 -10.69 -4.47
C VAL A 241 10.09 -10.84 -5.72
N LYS A 242 9.09 -11.72 -5.66
CA LYS A 242 8.09 -11.86 -6.73
C LYS A 242 6.76 -11.31 -6.25
N ILE A 243 6.21 -10.32 -6.97
CA ILE A 243 4.89 -9.74 -6.71
C ILE A 243 4.06 -9.89 -7.99
N SER A 244 2.86 -10.47 -7.88
CA SER A 244 1.97 -10.72 -9.02
C SER A 244 2.66 -11.44 -10.21
N GLY A 245 3.56 -12.38 -9.90
CA GLY A 245 4.30 -13.15 -10.90
C GLY A 245 5.52 -12.46 -11.51
N GLN A 246 5.84 -11.22 -11.13
CA GLN A 246 6.96 -10.46 -11.67
C GLN A 246 8.05 -10.25 -10.61
N LEU A 247 9.33 -10.32 -11.03
CA LEU A 247 10.45 -9.97 -10.15
C LEU A 247 10.43 -8.47 -9.84
N HIS A 248 10.62 -8.14 -8.59
CA HIS A 248 10.77 -6.78 -8.08
C HIS A 248 12.05 -6.69 -7.28
N ILE A 249 12.73 -5.58 -7.40
CA ILE A 249 13.91 -5.24 -6.61
C ILE A 249 13.58 -4.06 -5.69
N TYR A 250 14.06 -4.10 -4.46
CA TYR A 250 13.93 -2.97 -3.55
C TYR A 250 14.91 -1.86 -3.95
N CYS A 251 14.37 -0.71 -4.30
CA CYS A 251 15.15 0.45 -4.72
C CYS A 251 14.49 1.72 -4.20
N ASP A 252 15.29 2.58 -3.57
CA ASP A 252 14.83 3.90 -3.11
C ASP A 252 13.50 3.86 -2.33
N GLY A 253 13.40 2.90 -1.40
CA GLY A 253 12.27 2.77 -0.46
C GLY A 253 11.07 1.97 -0.96
N ILE A 254 11.02 1.53 -2.21
CA ILE A 254 9.94 0.76 -2.80
C ILE A 254 10.43 -0.43 -3.64
N TYR A 255 9.51 -1.30 -4.01
CA TYR A 255 9.75 -2.44 -4.90
C TYR A 255 9.40 -2.10 -6.34
N VAL A 256 10.40 -2.16 -7.25
CA VAL A 256 10.29 -1.80 -8.67
C VAL A 256 10.31 -3.05 -9.55
N ALA A 257 9.35 -3.17 -10.47
CA ALA A 257 9.18 -4.32 -11.36
C ALA A 257 10.01 -4.24 -12.65
N ASP A 258 10.67 -3.12 -12.95
CA ASP A 258 11.43 -2.96 -14.18
C ASP A 258 12.75 -3.77 -14.13
N PRO A 259 12.95 -4.75 -15.04
CA PRO A 259 14.17 -5.54 -15.11
C PRO A 259 15.46 -4.71 -15.23
N VAL A 260 15.37 -3.51 -15.78
CA VAL A 260 16.53 -2.58 -15.93
C VAL A 260 17.17 -2.28 -14.57
N TYR A 261 16.39 -2.17 -13.49
CA TYR A 261 16.94 -1.93 -12.15
C TYR A 261 17.75 -3.12 -11.65
N ILE A 262 17.29 -4.35 -11.90
CA ILE A 262 18.04 -5.57 -11.55
C ILE A 262 19.31 -5.66 -12.40
N GLU A 263 19.21 -5.41 -13.70
CA GLU A 263 20.38 -5.39 -14.59
C GLU A 263 21.37 -4.27 -14.25
N ALA A 264 20.90 -3.11 -13.81
CA ALA A 264 21.76 -2.03 -13.35
C ALA A 264 22.58 -2.44 -12.12
N GLU A 265 21.95 -3.13 -11.15
CA GLU A 265 22.66 -3.70 -10.01
C GLU A 265 23.72 -4.75 -10.45
N MET A 266 23.40 -5.58 -11.44
CA MET A 266 24.37 -6.52 -11.99
C MET A 266 25.61 -5.80 -12.55
N ILE A 267 25.39 -4.71 -13.29
CA ILE A 267 26.48 -3.92 -13.89
C ILE A 267 27.27 -3.17 -12.81
N ARG A 268 26.61 -2.72 -11.74
CA ARG A 268 27.29 -2.07 -10.59
C ARG A 268 28.31 -3.01 -9.94
N HIS A 269 28.00 -4.30 -9.84
CA HIS A 269 28.90 -5.31 -9.28
C HIS A 269 29.92 -5.81 -10.33
N ILE A 270 29.50 -5.98 -11.57
CA ILE A 270 30.34 -6.50 -12.67
C ILE A 270 30.17 -5.60 -13.91
N PRO A 271 30.94 -4.50 -14.04
CA PRO A 271 30.74 -3.48 -15.07
C PRO A 271 30.71 -4.01 -16.52
N ASN A 272 31.45 -5.06 -16.82
CA ASN A 272 31.56 -5.63 -18.17
C ASN A 272 30.69 -6.88 -18.38
N LEU A 273 29.64 -7.08 -17.57
CA LEU A 273 28.77 -8.24 -17.69
C LEU A 273 27.93 -8.17 -18.98
N SER A 274 28.19 -9.09 -19.91
CA SER A 274 27.50 -9.10 -21.21
C SER A 274 25.98 -9.32 -21.08
N LYS A 275 25.22 -8.87 -22.10
CA LYS A 275 23.77 -9.05 -22.15
C LYS A 275 23.36 -10.52 -21.98
N ALA A 276 24.08 -11.47 -22.62
CA ALA A 276 23.80 -12.90 -22.51
C ALA A 276 23.94 -13.40 -21.07
N LYS A 277 24.99 -12.99 -20.35
CA LYS A 277 25.20 -13.37 -18.95
C LYS A 277 24.16 -12.73 -18.03
N ARG A 278 23.74 -11.47 -18.27
CA ARG A 278 22.65 -10.84 -17.51
C ARG A 278 21.33 -11.59 -17.71
N ALA A 279 21.00 -11.97 -18.95
CA ALA A 279 19.81 -12.75 -19.25
C ALA A 279 19.80 -14.12 -18.55
N GLU A 280 20.96 -14.77 -18.45
CA GLU A 280 21.13 -16.04 -17.73
C GLU A 280 20.87 -15.86 -16.22
N VAL A 281 21.41 -14.81 -15.60
CA VAL A 281 21.14 -14.46 -14.21
C VAL A 281 19.66 -14.15 -13.98
N MET A 282 19.02 -13.38 -14.88
CA MET A 282 17.59 -13.09 -14.80
C MET A 282 16.74 -14.36 -14.88
N ALA A 283 17.04 -15.25 -15.83
CA ALA A 283 16.33 -16.53 -15.96
C ALA A 283 16.50 -17.40 -14.70
N TYR A 284 17.66 -17.36 -14.07
CA TYR A 284 17.91 -18.08 -12.83
C TYR A 284 17.18 -17.46 -11.64
N LEU A 285 17.14 -16.11 -11.53
CA LEU A 285 16.37 -15.40 -10.52
C LEU A 285 14.88 -15.73 -10.60
N GLU A 286 14.30 -15.86 -11.79
CA GLU A 286 12.90 -16.27 -11.99
C GLU A 286 12.58 -17.63 -11.38
N LEU A 287 13.54 -18.57 -11.39
CA LEU A 287 13.41 -19.89 -10.79
C LEU A 287 13.74 -19.90 -9.30
N LEU A 288 14.67 -19.04 -8.88
CA LEU A 288 15.17 -18.97 -7.50
C LEU A 288 14.19 -18.28 -6.56
N VAL A 289 13.53 -17.21 -7.05
CA VAL A 289 12.52 -16.44 -6.28
C VAL A 289 11.17 -17.12 -6.44
N ARG A 290 10.85 -18.02 -5.51
CA ARG A 290 9.61 -18.82 -5.52
C ARG A 290 8.52 -18.15 -4.67
N GLY A 291 7.27 -18.25 -5.17
CA GLY A 291 6.10 -17.71 -4.48
C GLY A 291 5.94 -16.20 -4.65
N ASN A 292 4.71 -15.74 -4.53
CA ASN A 292 4.41 -14.30 -4.55
C ASN A 292 4.31 -13.77 -3.12
N VAL A 293 5.00 -12.68 -2.85
CA VAL A 293 4.81 -11.92 -1.61
C VAL A 293 3.58 -11.02 -1.75
N LYS A 294 2.88 -10.79 -0.64
CA LYS A 294 1.73 -9.90 -0.62
C LYS A 294 2.21 -8.46 -0.37
N PRO A 295 1.72 -7.48 -1.13
CA PRO A 295 1.95 -6.09 -0.82
C PRO A 295 1.47 -5.73 0.58
N ALA A 296 2.13 -4.76 1.20
CA ALA A 296 1.76 -4.23 2.50
C ALA A 296 0.33 -3.67 2.48
N PRO A 297 -0.39 -3.69 3.62
CA PRO A 297 -1.72 -3.12 3.75
C PRO A 297 -1.80 -1.68 3.24
N ALA A 298 -2.99 -1.27 2.76
CA ALA A 298 -3.19 0.02 2.08
C ALA A 298 -3.03 1.25 3.00
N HIS A 299 -3.02 1.07 4.32
CA HIS A 299 -2.75 2.15 5.26
C HIS A 299 -1.28 2.62 5.29
N TYR A 300 -0.35 1.85 4.71
CA TYR A 300 1.01 2.30 4.47
C TYR A 300 1.09 3.05 3.13
N ILE A 301 1.49 4.30 3.16
CA ILE A 301 1.61 5.18 1.99
C ILE A 301 3.07 5.65 1.89
N ALA A 302 3.76 5.34 0.80
CA ALA A 302 5.14 5.78 0.62
C ALA A 302 5.18 7.19 0.02
N PHE A 303 5.89 8.09 0.69
CA PHE A 303 6.28 9.42 0.26
C PHE A 303 7.79 9.47 0.00
N LYS A 304 8.30 10.55 -0.55
CA LYS A 304 9.72 10.71 -0.86
C LYS A 304 10.63 10.54 0.38
N ASN A 305 10.17 10.97 1.54
CA ASN A 305 10.93 10.96 2.80
C ASN A 305 10.58 9.83 3.77
N GLY A 306 9.76 8.85 3.39
CA GLY A 306 9.43 7.71 4.24
C GLY A 306 8.08 7.08 3.95
N VAL A 307 7.66 6.15 4.81
CA VAL A 307 6.37 5.46 4.72
C VAL A 307 5.44 5.98 5.82
N TYR A 308 4.36 6.64 5.42
CA TYR A 308 3.36 7.10 6.36
C TYR A 308 2.40 5.97 6.74
N ASP A 309 2.29 5.69 8.03
CA ASP A 309 1.30 4.78 8.59
C ASP A 309 0.04 5.57 8.97
N LEU A 310 -1.03 5.40 8.19
CA LEU A 310 -2.30 6.09 8.38
C LEU A 310 -2.99 5.73 9.72
N HIS A 311 -2.76 4.51 10.25
CA HIS A 311 -3.35 4.07 11.53
C HIS A 311 -2.60 4.64 12.73
N ALA A 312 -1.26 4.65 12.66
CA ALA A 312 -0.42 5.20 13.72
C ALA A 312 -0.26 6.73 13.63
N ASP A 313 -0.69 7.35 12.52
CA ASP A 313 -0.55 8.78 12.21
C ASP A 313 0.92 9.26 12.31
N GLN A 314 1.85 8.46 11.77
CA GLN A 314 3.28 8.79 11.83
C GLN A 314 4.01 8.40 10.55
N LEU A 315 5.08 9.14 10.26
CA LEU A 315 6.03 8.82 9.19
C LEU A 315 7.08 7.85 9.72
N LEU A 316 7.25 6.72 9.05
CA LEU A 316 8.24 5.70 9.33
C LEU A 316 9.40 5.81 8.36
N GLU A 317 10.59 5.35 8.75
CA GLU A 317 11.70 5.16 7.81
C GLU A 317 11.37 4.05 6.80
N PHE A 318 12.00 4.12 5.63
CA PHE A 318 11.88 3.07 4.62
C PHE A 318 12.40 1.73 5.16
N ASN A 319 11.60 0.69 4.96
CA ASN A 319 11.95 -0.67 5.39
C ASN A 319 11.56 -1.67 4.29
N PRO A 320 12.49 -2.54 3.83
CA PRO A 320 12.19 -3.57 2.84
C PRO A 320 11.09 -4.55 3.25
N ASP A 321 10.82 -4.70 4.53
CA ASP A 321 9.73 -5.56 5.03
C ASP A 321 8.33 -4.97 4.74
N ILE A 322 8.24 -3.66 4.46
CA ILE A 322 7.00 -2.99 4.06
C ILE A 322 6.94 -2.99 2.53
N ILE A 323 6.31 -3.99 1.95
CA ILE A 323 6.30 -4.22 0.50
C ILE A 323 5.35 -3.25 -0.18
N ILE A 324 5.88 -2.16 -0.72
CA ILE A 324 5.14 -1.13 -1.46
C ILE A 324 5.77 -0.94 -2.84
N THR A 325 4.93 -0.76 -3.86
CA THR A 325 5.34 -0.60 -5.26
C THR A 325 5.12 0.81 -5.83
N ASN A 326 4.54 1.70 -5.03
CA ASN A 326 4.26 3.09 -5.42
C ASN A 326 4.87 4.05 -4.40
N LYS A 327 5.48 5.13 -4.87
CA LYS A 327 6.00 6.20 -4.04
C LYS A 327 5.57 7.54 -4.61
N ILE A 328 4.95 8.37 -3.79
CA ILE A 328 4.60 9.75 -4.10
C ILE A 328 5.91 10.56 -4.06
N PRO A 329 6.28 11.30 -5.13
CA PRO A 329 7.61 11.91 -5.27
C PRO A 329 7.84 13.17 -4.43
N TRP A 330 6.98 13.42 -3.44
CA TRP A 330 7.00 14.59 -2.56
C TRP A 330 7.14 14.20 -1.11
N ASP A 331 7.67 15.12 -0.30
CA ASP A 331 7.85 14.89 1.13
C ASP A 331 6.53 14.99 1.90
N PHE A 332 6.31 14.10 2.83
CA PHE A 332 5.26 14.27 3.84
C PHE A 332 5.77 15.21 4.92
N VAL A 333 5.21 16.43 4.97
CA VAL A 333 5.56 17.46 5.95
C VAL A 333 4.33 17.72 6.84
N PRO A 334 4.35 17.33 8.13
CA PRO A 334 3.23 17.55 9.01
C PRO A 334 2.86 19.02 9.12
N GLY A 335 1.58 19.33 8.90
CA GLY A 335 1.07 20.69 9.02
C GLY A 335 1.44 21.64 7.86
N ALA A 336 2.03 21.13 6.77
CA ALA A 336 2.31 21.95 5.59
C ALA A 336 1.04 22.67 5.10
N TYR A 337 1.17 23.96 4.80
CA TYR A 337 0.11 24.82 4.31
C TYR A 337 0.63 25.74 3.21
N ASP A 338 -0.15 25.89 2.15
CA ASP A 338 0.12 26.82 1.05
C ASP A 338 -1.12 27.65 0.74
N GLU A 339 -1.04 28.96 1.01
CA GLU A 339 -2.16 29.88 0.89
C GLU A 339 -2.66 30.00 -0.55
N LEU A 340 -1.76 30.01 -1.54
CA LEU A 340 -2.13 30.12 -2.95
C LEU A 340 -2.92 28.90 -3.41
N THR A 341 -2.47 27.70 -3.04
CA THR A 341 -3.13 26.45 -3.37
C THR A 341 -4.49 26.36 -2.68
N ASP A 342 -4.57 26.71 -1.38
CA ASP A 342 -5.82 26.67 -0.64
C ASP A 342 -6.87 27.62 -1.24
N LYS A 343 -6.49 28.88 -1.52
CA LYS A 343 -7.38 29.85 -2.19
C LYS A 343 -7.83 29.37 -3.56
N THR A 344 -6.91 28.79 -4.34
CA THR A 344 -7.22 28.30 -5.69
C THR A 344 -8.23 27.14 -5.64
N LEU A 345 -8.03 26.15 -4.76
CA LEU A 345 -8.97 25.05 -4.59
C LEU A 345 -10.32 25.51 -4.07
N ASN A 346 -10.37 26.47 -3.14
CA ASN A 346 -11.62 27.07 -2.67
C ASN A 346 -12.36 27.83 -3.77
N LYS A 347 -11.61 28.55 -4.65
CA LYS A 347 -12.19 29.19 -5.84
C LYS A 347 -12.73 28.15 -6.83
N MET A 348 -11.99 27.06 -7.09
CA MET A 348 -12.46 25.95 -7.95
C MET A 348 -13.75 25.32 -7.39
N ALA A 349 -13.86 25.17 -6.08
CA ALA A 349 -15.05 24.68 -5.39
C ALA A 349 -16.18 25.73 -5.29
N CYS A 350 -16.02 26.94 -5.83
CA CYS A 350 -16.96 28.07 -5.66
C CYS A 350 -17.28 28.38 -4.19
N GLN A 351 -16.30 28.29 -3.29
CA GLN A 351 -16.44 28.46 -1.84
C GLN A 351 -17.44 27.48 -1.18
N ASP A 352 -17.76 26.38 -1.87
CA ASP A 352 -18.61 25.32 -1.34
C ASP A 352 -17.76 24.32 -0.55
N GLU A 353 -17.95 24.31 0.77
CA GLU A 353 -17.17 23.46 1.68
C GLU A 353 -17.35 21.95 1.39
N GLN A 354 -18.54 21.54 0.91
CA GLN A 354 -18.81 20.14 0.59
C GLN A 354 -18.07 19.71 -0.69
N ILE A 355 -18.04 20.58 -1.71
CA ILE A 355 -17.27 20.33 -2.94
C ILE A 355 -15.78 20.35 -2.64
N ARG A 356 -15.30 21.31 -1.82
CA ARG A 356 -13.90 21.35 -1.41
C ARG A 356 -13.51 20.08 -0.62
N ALA A 357 -14.34 19.67 0.33
CA ALA A 357 -14.11 18.44 1.07
C ALA A 357 -14.02 17.21 0.15
N LEU A 358 -14.90 17.15 -0.85
CA LEU A 358 -14.92 16.06 -1.82
C LEU A 358 -13.66 16.04 -2.71
N MET A 359 -13.15 17.22 -3.10
CA MET A 359 -11.87 17.33 -3.84
C MET A 359 -10.70 16.77 -3.00
N ASP A 360 -10.59 17.19 -1.74
CA ASP A 360 -9.55 16.71 -0.81
C ASP A 360 -9.67 15.20 -0.57
N GLU A 361 -10.89 14.67 -0.49
CA GLU A 361 -11.19 13.25 -0.35
C GLU A 361 -10.74 12.43 -1.55
N PHE A 362 -10.97 12.90 -2.78
CA PHE A 362 -10.50 12.21 -3.98
C PHE A 362 -8.98 12.27 -4.13
N ILE A 363 -8.33 13.39 -3.77
CA ILE A 363 -6.87 13.47 -3.69
C ILE A 363 -6.35 12.37 -2.75
N GLY A 364 -6.87 12.31 -1.53
CA GLY A 364 -6.43 11.33 -0.54
C GLY A 364 -6.77 9.89 -0.91
N TYR A 365 -7.91 9.67 -1.54
CA TYR A 365 -8.29 8.34 -1.99
C TYR A 365 -7.32 7.79 -3.04
N CYS A 366 -6.68 8.64 -3.85
CA CYS A 366 -5.62 8.22 -4.77
C CYS A 366 -4.39 7.65 -4.06
N PHE A 367 -4.11 8.02 -2.82
CA PHE A 367 -3.01 7.45 -2.04
C PHE A 367 -3.31 6.02 -1.54
N TYR A 368 -4.60 5.67 -1.44
CA TYR A 368 -5.09 4.44 -0.82
C TYR A 368 -5.19 3.30 -1.83
N ARG A 369 -4.39 2.25 -1.67
CA ARG A 369 -4.28 1.13 -2.62
C ARG A 369 -5.40 0.09 -2.51
N ARG A 370 -6.67 0.55 -2.34
CA ARG A 370 -7.89 -0.29 -2.32
C ARG A 370 -9.07 0.47 -2.93
N ASN A 371 -10.03 -0.25 -3.49
CA ASN A 371 -11.21 0.29 -4.19
C ASN A 371 -12.55 -0.15 -3.56
N GLU A 372 -12.61 -0.41 -2.24
CA GLU A 372 -13.84 -0.84 -1.58
C GLU A 372 -14.99 0.16 -1.65
N LEU A 373 -14.71 1.45 -1.78
CA LEU A 373 -15.75 2.48 -1.92
C LEU A 373 -16.39 2.51 -3.31
N ARG A 374 -15.75 1.88 -4.30
CA ARG A 374 -16.29 1.67 -5.65
C ARG A 374 -16.71 2.97 -6.34
N GLN A 375 -15.94 4.04 -6.19
CA GLN A 375 -16.23 5.35 -6.77
C GLN A 375 -15.18 5.77 -7.79
N CYS A 376 -15.62 6.38 -8.88
CA CYS A 376 -14.83 7.17 -9.80
C CYS A 376 -15.32 8.62 -9.81
N ALA A 377 -14.44 9.56 -10.14
CA ALA A 377 -14.79 10.97 -10.25
C ALA A 377 -14.93 11.39 -11.70
N ILE A 378 -15.96 12.21 -11.98
CA ILE A 378 -16.10 12.94 -13.24
C ILE A 378 -16.20 14.42 -12.91
N LEU A 379 -15.17 15.17 -13.30
CA LEU A 379 -15.13 16.61 -13.13
C LEU A 379 -15.90 17.25 -14.30
N THR A 380 -16.99 17.95 -14.00
CA THR A 380 -17.83 18.55 -15.03
C THR A 380 -17.80 20.07 -14.96
N GLY A 381 -18.01 20.72 -16.09
CA GLY A 381 -18.12 22.17 -16.16
C GLY A 381 -17.66 22.71 -17.50
N GLU A 382 -17.95 23.99 -17.76
CA GLU A 382 -17.59 24.70 -18.97
C GLU A 382 -16.07 24.92 -19.10
N ARG A 383 -15.66 25.71 -20.06
CA ARG A 383 -14.23 26.08 -20.24
C ARG A 383 -13.77 27.06 -19.16
N GLN A 384 -12.46 27.07 -18.89
CA GLN A 384 -11.81 28.00 -17.96
C GLN A 384 -12.31 27.92 -16.50
N ASN A 385 -12.61 26.74 -16.03
CA ASN A 385 -13.12 26.51 -14.67
C ASN A 385 -12.14 25.76 -13.74
N GLY A 386 -10.92 25.49 -14.21
CA GLY A 386 -9.84 24.90 -13.38
C GLY A 386 -9.73 23.38 -13.43
N LYS A 387 -10.60 22.64 -14.17
CA LYS A 387 -10.54 21.16 -14.28
C LYS A 387 -9.14 20.66 -14.64
N SER A 388 -8.63 21.08 -15.82
CA SER A 388 -7.31 20.61 -16.30
C SER A 388 -6.14 21.06 -15.40
N THR A 389 -6.29 22.18 -14.68
CA THR A 389 -5.32 22.61 -13.68
C THR A 389 -5.33 21.65 -12.48
N PHE A 390 -6.51 21.32 -11.97
CA PHE A 390 -6.66 20.36 -10.88
C PHE A 390 -6.13 18.97 -11.26
N LEU A 391 -6.45 18.46 -12.46
CA LEU A 391 -5.90 17.19 -12.94
C LEU A 391 -4.38 17.23 -13.08
N SER A 392 -3.82 18.35 -13.55
CA SER A 392 -2.36 18.51 -13.64
C SER A 392 -1.69 18.51 -12.26
N MET A 393 -2.30 19.18 -11.26
CA MET A 393 -1.82 19.12 -9.87
C MET A 393 -1.88 17.70 -9.32
N LEU A 394 -2.92 16.95 -9.62
CA LEU A 394 -3.07 15.56 -9.16
C LEU A 394 -2.03 14.63 -9.83
N ILE A 395 -1.78 14.79 -11.13
CA ILE A 395 -0.76 14.01 -11.85
C ILE A 395 0.63 14.30 -11.28
N GLU A 396 0.96 15.57 -11.06
CA GLU A 396 2.26 15.98 -10.49
C GLU A 396 2.41 15.47 -9.05
N LEU A 397 1.35 15.59 -8.26
CA LEU A 397 1.32 15.10 -6.87
C LEU A 397 1.62 13.60 -6.78
N LEU A 398 0.97 12.80 -7.61
CA LEU A 398 1.12 11.35 -7.59
C LEU A 398 2.43 10.90 -8.25
N GLY A 399 2.99 11.71 -9.16
CA GLY A 399 4.09 11.32 -10.04
C GLY A 399 3.61 10.60 -11.30
N SER A 400 4.17 10.91 -12.45
CA SER A 400 3.75 10.37 -13.74
C SER A 400 3.83 8.85 -13.83
N GLU A 401 4.79 8.23 -13.16
CA GLU A 401 4.94 6.78 -13.07
C GLU A 401 3.80 6.09 -12.31
N ASN A 402 3.10 6.78 -11.45
CA ASN A 402 1.96 6.27 -10.69
C ASN A 402 0.61 6.55 -11.33
N VAL A 403 0.59 7.24 -12.48
CA VAL A 403 -0.65 7.62 -13.18
C VAL A 403 -0.71 6.95 -14.54
N ALA A 404 -1.89 6.45 -14.90
CA ALA A 404 -2.27 6.07 -16.25
C ALA A 404 -3.13 7.18 -16.85
N THR A 405 -3.14 7.28 -18.20
CA THR A 405 -3.88 8.31 -18.92
C THR A 405 -4.80 7.71 -19.98
N LEU A 406 -5.50 6.63 -19.61
CA LEU A 406 -6.43 5.97 -20.51
C LEU A 406 -7.71 6.78 -20.64
N ASP A 407 -8.18 6.93 -21.86
CA ASP A 407 -9.51 7.43 -22.14
C ASP A 407 -10.59 6.45 -21.67
N LEU A 408 -11.79 6.95 -21.43
CA LEU A 408 -12.91 6.13 -20.98
C LEU A 408 -13.22 4.97 -21.93
N LYS A 409 -13.08 5.17 -23.25
CA LYS A 409 -13.24 4.15 -24.28
C LYS A 409 -12.15 3.08 -24.29
N GLU A 410 -10.96 3.41 -23.82
CA GLU A 410 -9.82 2.50 -23.77
C GLU A 410 -9.90 1.52 -22.60
N ILE A 411 -10.65 1.87 -21.55
CA ILE A 411 -10.92 0.98 -20.43
C ILE A 411 -11.75 -0.22 -20.90
N GLY A 412 -11.16 -1.40 -20.81
CA GLY A 412 -11.74 -2.65 -21.29
C GLY A 412 -11.21 -3.13 -22.64
N HIS A 413 -10.36 -2.35 -23.30
CA HIS A 413 -9.63 -2.82 -24.47
C HIS A 413 -8.48 -3.73 -24.08
N GLN A 414 -8.26 -4.78 -24.89
CA GLN A 414 -7.11 -5.67 -24.81
C GLN A 414 -5.81 -4.84 -24.78
N PHE A 415 -4.85 -5.21 -23.96
CA PHE A 415 -3.58 -4.53 -23.70
C PHE A 415 -3.67 -3.17 -22.98
N LYS A 416 -4.67 -2.34 -23.26
CA LYS A 416 -4.80 -1.00 -22.67
C LYS A 416 -5.13 -1.06 -21.16
N THR A 417 -6.07 -1.89 -20.77
CA THR A 417 -6.45 -2.05 -19.35
C THR A 417 -5.26 -2.50 -18.47
N ALA A 418 -4.27 -3.17 -19.05
CA ALA A 418 -3.05 -3.56 -18.34
C ALA A 418 -2.17 -2.38 -17.92
N GLU A 419 -2.31 -1.20 -18.54
CA GLU A 419 -1.61 0.02 -18.15
C GLU A 419 -2.02 0.53 -16.75
N LEU A 420 -3.16 0.05 -16.22
CA LEU A 420 -3.58 0.33 -14.84
C LEU A 420 -2.80 -0.46 -13.77
N PHE A 421 -2.00 -1.44 -14.20
CA PHE A 421 -1.23 -2.25 -13.26
C PHE A 421 -0.22 -1.40 -12.49
N ASN A 422 -0.24 -1.50 -11.16
CA ASN A 422 0.60 -0.72 -10.24
C ASN A 422 0.44 0.81 -10.37
N LYS A 423 -0.72 1.31 -10.83
CA LYS A 423 -1.02 2.75 -10.87
C LYS A 423 -1.90 3.16 -9.69
N LEU A 424 -1.68 4.36 -9.16
CA LEU A 424 -2.49 4.98 -8.10
C LEU A 424 -3.77 5.61 -8.66
N ALA A 425 -3.66 6.20 -9.86
CA ALA A 425 -4.79 6.79 -10.55
C ALA A 425 -4.73 6.56 -12.07
N ASN A 426 -5.90 6.61 -12.69
CA ASN A 426 -6.08 6.88 -14.12
C ASN A 426 -6.73 8.25 -14.26
N VAL A 427 -6.06 9.15 -14.95
CA VAL A 427 -6.54 10.52 -15.17
C VAL A 427 -6.72 10.75 -16.66
N GLY A 428 -7.97 10.83 -17.10
CA GLY A 428 -8.34 11.19 -18.48
C GLY A 428 -8.88 12.61 -18.53
N ASP A 429 -8.37 13.41 -19.45
CA ASP A 429 -8.84 14.79 -19.66
C ASP A 429 -9.74 14.85 -20.90
N ASP A 430 -10.78 15.68 -20.84
CA ASP A 430 -11.70 16.04 -21.91
C ASP A 430 -12.35 14.83 -22.63
N ILE A 431 -13.10 13.99 -21.87
CA ILE A 431 -13.83 12.87 -22.45
C ILE A 431 -14.90 13.40 -23.43
N GLU A 432 -14.85 12.92 -24.67
CA GLU A 432 -15.90 13.18 -25.67
C GLU A 432 -17.22 12.53 -25.23
N GLU A 433 -18.35 12.97 -25.83
CA GLU A 433 -19.70 12.40 -25.59
C GLU A 433 -19.84 10.94 -26.08
N GLU A 434 -18.85 10.11 -25.84
CA GLU A 434 -18.83 8.72 -26.27
C GLU A 434 -19.41 7.77 -25.20
N PHE A 435 -19.92 6.65 -25.67
CA PHE A 435 -20.44 5.61 -24.78
C PHE A 435 -19.33 4.83 -24.09
N ILE A 436 -19.54 4.46 -22.83
CA ILE A 436 -18.70 3.43 -22.17
C ILE A 436 -18.83 2.14 -22.98
N SER A 437 -17.76 1.78 -23.68
CA SER A 437 -17.74 0.62 -24.59
C SER A 437 -17.93 -0.70 -23.85
N SER A 438 -17.42 -0.82 -22.62
CA SER A 438 -17.47 -2.03 -21.80
C SER A 438 -17.90 -1.75 -20.35
N PRO A 439 -19.20 -1.51 -20.08
CA PRO A 439 -19.70 -1.21 -18.74
C PRO A 439 -19.35 -2.29 -17.69
N ALA A 440 -19.27 -3.54 -18.12
CA ALA A 440 -18.94 -4.66 -17.22
C ALA A 440 -17.48 -4.60 -16.72
N VAL A 441 -16.54 -4.30 -17.63
CA VAL A 441 -15.11 -4.16 -17.26
C VAL A 441 -14.90 -2.89 -16.45
N PHE A 442 -15.51 -1.77 -16.85
CA PHE A 442 -15.47 -0.51 -16.10
C PHE A 442 -15.91 -0.71 -14.64
N LYS A 443 -17.05 -1.39 -14.41
CA LYS A 443 -17.55 -1.70 -13.07
C LYS A 443 -16.55 -2.54 -12.25
N LYS A 444 -15.88 -3.51 -12.88
CA LYS A 444 -14.84 -4.31 -12.22
C LYS A 444 -13.63 -3.45 -11.84
N ILE A 445 -13.14 -2.61 -12.73
CA ILE A 445 -12.00 -1.72 -12.53
C ILE A 445 -12.26 -0.77 -11.36
N VAL A 446 -13.39 -0.05 -11.39
CA VAL A 446 -13.76 0.89 -10.31
C VAL A 446 -13.99 0.21 -8.96
N SER A 447 -14.44 -1.05 -8.98
CA SER A 447 -14.70 -1.81 -7.74
C SER A 447 -13.50 -2.63 -7.24
N GLY A 448 -12.35 -2.62 -7.94
CA GLY A 448 -11.20 -3.44 -7.58
C GLY A 448 -11.40 -4.96 -7.78
N ASN A 449 -12.43 -5.35 -8.52
CA ASN A 449 -12.69 -6.76 -8.82
C ASN A 449 -11.67 -7.30 -9.84
N PRO A 450 -11.35 -8.60 -9.81
CA PRO A 450 -10.36 -9.18 -10.70
C PRO A 450 -10.77 -9.05 -12.18
N VAL A 451 -9.81 -8.66 -13.00
CA VAL A 451 -9.93 -8.58 -14.46
C VAL A 451 -8.72 -9.25 -15.09
N THR A 452 -8.94 -10.16 -16.03
CA THR A 452 -7.84 -10.71 -16.83
C THR A 452 -7.40 -9.67 -17.85
N VAL A 453 -6.11 -9.35 -17.85
CA VAL A 453 -5.48 -8.37 -18.75
C VAL A 453 -4.25 -8.98 -19.42
N GLU A 454 -3.85 -8.39 -20.53
CA GLU A 454 -2.72 -8.84 -21.32
C GLU A 454 -1.72 -7.71 -21.52
N GLN A 455 -0.43 -8.03 -21.43
CA GLN A 455 0.66 -7.16 -21.82
C GLN A 455 1.34 -7.73 -23.06
N LYS A 456 1.72 -6.84 -23.99
CA LYS A 456 2.38 -7.29 -25.22
C LYS A 456 3.66 -8.09 -24.90
N GLY A 457 3.72 -9.34 -25.38
CA GLY A 457 4.88 -10.23 -25.18
C GLY A 457 4.95 -10.89 -23.80
N ARG A 458 3.86 -10.88 -23.03
CA ARG A 458 3.73 -11.58 -21.74
C ARG A 458 2.46 -12.40 -21.69
N ASP A 459 2.43 -13.42 -20.84
CA ASP A 459 1.23 -14.20 -20.57
C ASP A 459 0.15 -13.33 -19.89
N PRO A 460 -1.14 -13.61 -20.15
CA PRO A 460 -2.23 -12.96 -19.47
C PRO A 460 -2.13 -13.13 -17.96
N PHE A 461 -2.48 -12.07 -17.21
CA PHE A 461 -2.48 -12.11 -15.75
C PHE A 461 -3.75 -11.49 -15.17
N THR A 462 -4.04 -11.79 -13.91
CA THR A 462 -5.18 -11.21 -13.19
C THR A 462 -4.76 -9.89 -12.55
N LEU A 463 -5.40 -8.81 -13.00
CA LEU A 463 -5.27 -7.47 -12.41
C LEU A 463 -6.30 -7.30 -11.28
N TYR A 464 -5.82 -7.00 -10.09
CA TYR A 464 -6.60 -6.45 -8.97
C TYR A 464 -6.38 -4.95 -8.92
N ASN A 465 -7.27 -4.21 -9.59
CA ASN A 465 -7.10 -2.77 -9.74
C ASN A 465 -7.33 -2.02 -8.43
N TYR A 466 -6.42 -1.13 -8.09
CA TYR A 466 -6.58 -0.15 -7.01
C TYR A 466 -6.45 1.30 -7.48
N SER A 467 -6.14 1.53 -8.77
CA SER A 467 -6.10 2.88 -9.32
C SER A 467 -7.48 3.54 -9.27
N LYS A 468 -7.50 4.83 -8.94
CA LYS A 468 -8.71 5.64 -8.95
C LYS A 468 -8.94 6.17 -10.34
N VAL A 469 -10.15 6.01 -10.82
CA VAL A 469 -10.52 6.47 -12.16
C VAL A 469 -11.10 7.88 -12.05
N ILE A 470 -10.45 8.83 -12.69
CA ILE A 470 -10.84 10.26 -12.67
C ILE A 470 -10.85 10.77 -14.11
N PHE A 471 -11.93 11.43 -14.48
CA PHE A 471 -12.09 12.03 -15.79
C PHE A 471 -12.54 13.47 -15.69
N SER A 472 -12.19 14.29 -16.68
CA SER A 472 -12.87 15.56 -16.93
C SER A 472 -13.78 15.47 -18.15
N ALA A 473 -14.88 16.19 -18.12
CA ALA A 473 -15.83 16.27 -19.23
C ALA A 473 -16.49 17.65 -19.26
N ASN A 474 -16.78 18.16 -20.44
CA ASN A 474 -17.66 19.32 -20.56
C ASN A 474 -19.12 18.90 -20.35
N THR A 475 -19.48 17.76 -20.93
CA THR A 475 -20.77 17.09 -20.75
C THR A 475 -20.49 15.62 -20.36
N ILE A 476 -21.30 15.08 -19.49
CA ILE A 476 -21.11 13.71 -19.01
C ILE A 476 -21.47 12.74 -20.16
N PRO A 477 -20.58 11.77 -20.48
CA PRO A 477 -20.83 10.82 -21.57
C PRO A 477 -22.07 9.96 -21.29
N ARG A 478 -22.85 9.66 -22.33
CA ARG A 478 -24.02 8.79 -22.20
C ARG A 478 -23.62 7.37 -21.83
N ILE A 479 -24.25 6.81 -20.81
CA ILE A 479 -23.95 5.48 -20.31
C ILE A 479 -25.07 4.51 -20.72
N ARG A 480 -24.73 3.47 -21.49
CA ARG A 480 -25.68 2.39 -21.85
C ARG A 480 -25.80 1.37 -20.70
N ASP A 481 -26.00 1.81 -19.46
CA ASP A 481 -26.23 0.91 -18.32
C ASP A 481 -27.67 1.03 -17.81
N ARG A 482 -28.50 0.06 -18.18
CA ARG A 482 -29.91 -0.01 -17.79
C ARG A 482 -30.14 -0.29 -16.31
N THR A 483 -29.10 -0.69 -15.59
CA THR A 483 -29.21 -1.13 -14.19
C THR A 483 -28.91 -0.01 -13.19
N GLY A 484 -28.41 1.15 -13.66
CA GLY A 484 -27.90 2.22 -12.81
C GLY A 484 -26.61 1.86 -12.05
N ALA A 485 -26.05 0.68 -12.30
CA ALA A 485 -24.89 0.19 -11.57
C ALA A 485 -23.59 0.92 -11.92
N VAL A 486 -23.46 1.51 -13.11
CA VAL A 486 -22.35 2.41 -13.46
C VAL A 486 -22.55 3.74 -12.76
N LEU A 487 -23.75 4.30 -12.84
CA LEU A 487 -24.10 5.60 -12.24
C LEU A 487 -23.85 5.61 -10.72
N SER A 488 -24.23 4.53 -10.03
CA SER A 488 -23.99 4.41 -8.58
C SER A 488 -22.49 4.37 -8.18
N ARG A 489 -21.59 4.24 -9.17
CA ARG A 489 -20.13 4.27 -8.99
C ARG A 489 -19.50 5.59 -9.44
N MET A 490 -20.31 6.56 -9.83
CA MET A 490 -19.84 7.85 -10.34
C MET A 490 -20.14 8.96 -9.34
N THR A 491 -19.12 9.75 -9.07
CA THR A 491 -19.25 11.01 -8.35
C THR A 491 -19.00 12.14 -9.34
N ILE A 492 -20.05 12.90 -9.65
CA ILE A 492 -19.96 14.03 -10.57
C ILE A 492 -19.60 15.26 -9.75
N ILE A 493 -18.41 15.80 -9.94
CA ILE A 493 -17.91 16.97 -9.21
C ILE A 493 -18.03 18.19 -10.12
N PRO A 494 -18.97 19.13 -9.85
CA PRO A 494 -19.14 20.32 -10.66
C PRO A 494 -18.01 21.33 -10.40
N PHE A 495 -17.38 21.78 -11.47
CA PHE A 495 -16.42 22.88 -11.52
C PHE A 495 -17.10 24.08 -12.15
N ASP A 496 -17.81 24.87 -11.35
CA ASP A 496 -18.61 26.00 -11.79
C ASP A 496 -17.86 27.33 -11.72
N ALA A 497 -16.62 27.32 -11.24
CA ALA A 497 -15.77 28.51 -11.16
C ALA A 497 -15.46 29.06 -12.56
N LYS A 498 -15.23 30.36 -12.63
CA LYS A 498 -14.73 31.03 -13.86
C LYS A 498 -13.41 31.71 -13.53
N PHE A 499 -12.41 31.44 -14.35
CA PHE A 499 -11.09 32.07 -14.29
C PHE A 499 -10.90 32.91 -15.54
N THR A 500 -11.11 34.19 -15.45
CA THR A 500 -11.04 35.12 -16.59
C THR A 500 -9.86 36.05 -16.45
N ARG A 501 -9.43 36.63 -17.58
CA ARG A 501 -8.32 37.61 -17.57
C ARG A 501 -8.67 38.90 -16.81
N ASP A 502 -9.94 39.15 -16.60
CA ASP A 502 -10.44 40.33 -15.90
C ASP A 502 -10.49 40.14 -14.36
N ASP A 503 -10.24 38.91 -13.90
CA ASP A 503 -10.17 38.62 -12.47
C ASP A 503 -8.93 39.30 -11.84
N PRO A 504 -9.05 39.99 -10.70
CA PRO A 504 -7.93 40.67 -10.05
C PRO A 504 -6.77 39.74 -9.65
N ASP A 505 -7.07 38.46 -9.45
CA ASP A 505 -6.17 37.40 -9.06
C ASP A 505 -5.79 36.49 -10.25
N PHE A 506 -6.06 36.91 -11.50
CA PHE A 506 -5.69 36.14 -12.67
C PHE A 506 -4.18 36.04 -12.83
N ASP A 507 -3.66 34.84 -12.83
CA ASP A 507 -2.26 34.54 -13.08
C ASP A 507 -2.12 33.51 -14.21
N PRO A 508 -1.59 33.91 -15.40
CA PRO A 508 -1.40 32.99 -16.53
C PRO A 508 -0.40 31.88 -16.22
N TYR A 509 0.43 32.04 -15.19
CA TYR A 509 1.45 31.08 -14.76
C TYR A 509 1.02 30.25 -13.53
N ILE A 510 -0.24 30.39 -13.09
CA ILE A 510 -0.76 29.74 -11.89
C ILE A 510 -0.48 28.22 -11.88
N LYS A 511 -0.63 27.55 -13.03
CA LYS A 511 -0.40 26.12 -13.17
C LYS A 511 1.02 25.71 -12.78
N TYR A 512 2.02 26.50 -13.12
CA TYR A 512 3.41 26.23 -12.77
C TYR A 512 3.73 26.50 -11.29
N LYS A 513 3.02 27.46 -10.68
CA LYS A 513 3.17 27.77 -9.25
C LYS A 513 2.56 26.68 -8.38
N LEU A 514 1.42 26.15 -8.79
CA LEU A 514 0.68 25.11 -8.04
C LEU A 514 1.33 23.71 -8.06
N ILE A 515 2.36 23.50 -8.87
CA ILE A 515 3.10 22.22 -8.94
C ILE A 515 4.50 22.32 -8.31
N GLN A 516 4.73 23.31 -7.46
CA GLN A 516 5.97 23.44 -6.70
C GLN A 516 5.90 22.66 -5.37
N GLN A 517 7.01 22.57 -4.67
CA GLN A 517 7.14 21.75 -3.45
C GLN A 517 6.10 22.12 -2.39
N GLY A 518 5.96 23.38 -2.01
CA GLY A 518 5.01 23.81 -0.96
C GLY A 518 3.56 23.45 -1.28
N PRO A 519 3.03 23.78 -2.47
CA PRO A 519 1.73 23.31 -2.96
C PRO A 519 1.55 21.80 -2.87
N MET A 520 2.53 21.00 -3.29
CA MET A 520 2.41 19.53 -3.26
C MET A 520 2.40 18.99 -1.83
N GLU A 521 3.24 19.51 -0.94
CA GLU A 521 3.23 19.15 0.48
C GLU A 521 1.89 19.50 1.15
N TYR A 522 1.31 20.66 0.81
CA TYR A 522 -0.03 21.02 1.27
C TYR A 522 -1.11 20.08 0.76
N LEU A 523 -1.07 19.71 -0.55
CA LEU A 523 -2.02 18.75 -1.13
C LEU A 523 -1.93 17.37 -0.47
N ILE A 524 -0.75 16.93 -0.05
CA ILE A 524 -0.59 15.72 0.75
C ILE A 524 -1.36 15.84 2.05
N GLN A 525 -1.22 16.96 2.78
CA GLN A 525 -1.92 17.16 4.04
C GLN A 525 -3.44 17.22 3.86
N ALA A 526 -3.93 17.95 2.85
CA ALA A 526 -5.34 18.03 2.50
C ALA A 526 -5.89 16.63 2.12
N GLY A 527 -5.14 15.88 1.30
CA GLY A 527 -5.50 14.53 0.89
C GLY A 527 -5.52 13.53 2.06
N ILE A 528 -4.52 13.55 2.95
CA ILE A 528 -4.51 12.68 4.14
C ILE A 528 -5.70 12.97 5.05
N LYS A 529 -6.02 14.25 5.29
CA LYS A 529 -7.23 14.63 6.05
C LYS A 529 -8.51 14.15 5.35
N GLY A 530 -8.58 14.31 4.03
CA GLY A 530 -9.68 13.81 3.21
C GLY A 530 -9.83 12.29 3.28
N LEU A 531 -8.72 11.55 3.16
CA LEU A 531 -8.71 10.09 3.25
C LEU A 531 -9.18 9.59 4.62
N LYS A 532 -8.69 10.18 5.71
CA LYS A 532 -9.14 9.85 7.07
C LYS A 532 -10.65 10.01 7.19
N ARG A 533 -11.20 11.15 6.75
CA ARG A 533 -12.65 11.42 6.75
C ARG A 533 -13.45 10.37 5.96
N VAL A 534 -12.98 10.01 4.76
CA VAL A 534 -13.63 9.00 3.91
C VAL A 534 -13.65 7.62 4.58
N LEU A 535 -12.56 7.22 5.21
CA LEU A 535 -12.46 5.93 5.87
C LEU A 535 -13.30 5.87 7.15
N GLU A 536 -13.32 6.93 7.94
CA GLU A 536 -14.16 7.08 9.14
C GLU A 536 -15.66 7.04 8.80
N ASN A 537 -16.07 7.78 7.76
CA ASN A 537 -17.46 7.84 7.30
C ASN A 537 -17.86 6.64 6.42
N GLN A 538 -16.92 5.76 6.07
CA GLN A 538 -17.13 4.66 5.11
C GLN A 538 -17.73 5.15 3.77
N GLY A 539 -17.41 6.36 3.35
CA GLY A 539 -17.93 6.97 2.14
C GLY A 539 -17.50 8.40 1.95
N PHE A 540 -17.71 8.90 0.75
CA PHE A 540 -17.42 10.28 0.38
C PHE A 540 -18.47 11.25 0.91
N THR A 541 -18.08 12.51 1.09
CA THR A 541 -18.99 13.61 1.43
C THR A 541 -20.14 13.69 0.42
N LYS A 542 -21.38 13.68 0.92
CA LYS A 542 -22.62 13.80 0.12
C LYS A 542 -22.93 15.26 -0.15
N ALA A 543 -22.23 15.85 -1.12
CA ALA A 543 -22.47 17.24 -1.50
C ALA A 543 -23.82 17.39 -2.22
N ASN A 544 -24.63 18.38 -1.82
CA ASN A 544 -25.95 18.63 -2.39
C ASN A 544 -25.89 18.90 -3.89
N LYS A 545 -24.89 19.67 -4.35
CA LYS A 545 -24.66 19.92 -5.78
C LYS A 545 -24.38 18.64 -6.57
N VAL A 546 -23.58 17.73 -6.00
CA VAL A 546 -23.27 16.43 -6.63
C VAL A 546 -24.54 15.60 -6.80
N GLN A 547 -25.36 15.52 -5.74
CA GLN A 547 -26.61 14.76 -5.82
C GLN A 547 -27.58 15.37 -6.85
N LYS A 548 -27.65 16.69 -6.93
CA LYS A 548 -28.44 17.39 -7.96
C LYS A 548 -27.92 17.06 -9.36
N SER A 549 -26.63 17.18 -9.60
CA SER A 549 -26.01 16.88 -10.90
C SER A 549 -26.21 15.41 -11.31
N LEU A 550 -26.09 14.47 -10.35
CA LEU A 550 -26.37 13.05 -10.60
C LEU A 550 -27.85 12.82 -10.99
N LYS A 551 -28.77 13.47 -10.28
CA LYS A 551 -30.20 13.36 -10.57
C LYS A 551 -30.53 13.96 -11.95
N GLU A 552 -30.02 15.14 -12.26
CA GLU A 552 -30.19 15.79 -13.57
C GLU A 552 -29.62 14.91 -14.71
N TYR A 553 -28.46 14.31 -14.48
CA TYR A 553 -27.85 13.37 -15.42
C TYR A 553 -28.70 12.09 -15.60
N GLU A 554 -29.19 11.48 -14.50
CA GLU A 554 -30.06 10.31 -14.54
C GLU A 554 -31.32 10.62 -15.33
N GLU A 555 -31.95 11.77 -15.09
CA GLU A 555 -33.13 12.22 -15.76
C GLU A 555 -32.87 12.47 -17.25
N SER A 556 -31.75 13.09 -17.62
CA SER A 556 -31.38 13.39 -19.02
C SER A 556 -30.92 12.18 -19.84
N ASN A 557 -30.43 11.11 -19.17
CA ASN A 557 -29.97 9.90 -19.83
C ASN A 557 -30.96 8.73 -19.80
N ASN A 558 -32.06 8.88 -19.07
CA ASN A 558 -33.08 7.85 -19.00
C ASN A 558 -34.22 8.15 -20.00
N PRO A 559 -34.24 7.47 -21.16
CA PRO A 559 -35.23 7.74 -22.20
C PRO A 559 -36.68 7.51 -21.73
N ILE A 560 -36.86 6.70 -20.68
CA ILE A 560 -38.17 6.48 -20.06
C ILE A 560 -38.61 7.69 -19.26
N LEU A 561 -37.72 8.22 -18.38
CA LEU A 561 -38.06 9.40 -17.59
C LEU A 561 -38.32 10.63 -18.49
N LEU A 562 -37.53 10.80 -19.57
CA LEU A 562 -37.74 11.86 -20.53
C LEU A 562 -39.09 11.69 -21.26
N PHE A 563 -39.37 10.49 -21.73
CA PHE A 563 -40.62 10.18 -22.40
C PHE A 563 -41.84 10.40 -21.49
N PHE A 564 -41.73 10.00 -20.19
CA PHE A 564 -42.81 10.20 -19.23
C PHE A 564 -43.03 11.65 -18.81
N ARG A 565 -42.02 12.52 -18.97
CA ARG A 565 -42.20 13.98 -18.78
C ARG A 565 -43.04 14.62 -19.86
N GLU A 566 -43.09 14.03 -21.05
CA GLU A 566 -43.90 14.49 -22.19
C GLU A 566 -45.30 13.86 -22.20
N LEU A 567 -45.58 12.94 -21.28
CA LEU A 567 -46.85 12.22 -21.16
C LEU A 567 -47.59 12.63 -19.89
N ASP A 568 -48.89 12.88 -20.05
CA ASP A 568 -49.81 12.91 -18.92
C ASP A 568 -50.35 11.52 -18.63
N GLU A 569 -50.88 11.30 -17.42
CA GLU A 569 -51.47 10.03 -17.00
C GLU A 569 -52.60 9.60 -17.93
N CYS A 570 -53.37 10.56 -18.46
CA CYS A 570 -54.43 10.33 -19.45
C CYS A 570 -53.91 9.76 -20.80
N ASP A 571 -52.63 9.96 -21.14
CA ASP A 571 -52.02 9.39 -22.34
C ASP A 571 -51.68 7.90 -22.21
N VAL A 572 -51.67 7.42 -20.99
CA VAL A 572 -51.32 6.02 -20.62
C VAL A 572 -52.55 5.22 -20.25
N LEU A 573 -53.46 5.79 -19.43
CA LEU A 573 -54.64 5.12 -18.91
C LEU A 573 -55.63 4.73 -20.03
N ASN A 574 -56.11 3.49 -19.93
CA ASN A 574 -57.02 2.87 -20.88
C ASN A 574 -56.48 2.71 -22.32
N GLU A 575 -55.19 3.02 -22.53
CA GLU A 575 -54.55 2.84 -23.84
C GLU A 575 -53.92 1.42 -23.96
N PRO A 576 -53.96 0.85 -25.19
CA PRO A 576 -53.26 -0.40 -25.47
C PRO A 576 -51.76 -0.28 -25.22
N THR A 577 -51.18 -1.25 -24.46
CA THR A 577 -49.75 -1.27 -24.12
C THR A 577 -48.85 -1.15 -25.34
N ASN A 578 -49.24 -1.75 -26.49
CA ASN A 578 -48.51 -1.67 -27.76
C ASN A 578 -48.54 -0.26 -28.37
N LYS A 579 -49.63 0.51 -28.17
CA LYS A 579 -49.74 1.87 -28.68
C LYS A 579 -48.82 2.80 -27.91
N VAL A 580 -48.82 2.71 -26.59
CA VAL A 580 -47.91 3.49 -25.74
C VAL A 580 -46.45 3.12 -26.02
N PHE A 581 -46.15 1.81 -26.16
CA PHE A 581 -44.82 1.36 -26.52
C PHE A 581 -44.33 1.86 -27.89
N ARG A 582 -45.23 1.96 -28.86
CA ARG A 582 -44.87 2.52 -30.17
C ARG A 582 -44.49 4.00 -30.07
N LYS A 583 -45.29 4.82 -29.36
CA LYS A 583 -44.95 6.21 -29.06
C LYS A 583 -43.56 6.33 -28.43
N TYR A 584 -43.27 5.49 -27.43
CA TYR A 584 -41.95 5.41 -26.78
C TYR A 584 -40.83 5.03 -27.76
N SER A 585 -41.08 4.09 -28.65
CA SER A 585 -40.08 3.67 -29.64
C SER A 585 -39.79 4.77 -30.66
N GLU A 586 -40.82 5.50 -31.12
CA GLU A 586 -40.72 6.68 -32.00
C GLU A 586 -39.91 7.79 -31.30
N PHE A 587 -40.26 8.13 -30.07
CA PHE A 587 -39.51 9.09 -29.24
C PHE A 587 -38.02 8.68 -29.08
N CYS A 588 -37.73 7.41 -28.81
CA CYS A 588 -36.35 6.93 -28.69
C CYS A 588 -35.56 7.14 -29.99
N VAL A 589 -36.17 6.87 -31.15
CA VAL A 589 -35.53 7.05 -32.47
C VAL A 589 -35.24 8.53 -32.72
N GLU A 590 -36.22 9.40 -32.49
CA GLU A 590 -36.09 10.85 -32.67
C GLU A 590 -35.00 11.47 -31.79
N ASN A 591 -34.85 10.95 -30.57
CA ASN A 591 -33.87 11.44 -29.62
C ASN A 591 -32.56 10.59 -29.59
N SER A 592 -32.30 9.77 -30.60
CA SER A 592 -31.10 8.92 -30.71
C SER A 592 -30.90 7.92 -29.57
N PHE A 593 -31.99 7.49 -28.93
CA PHE A 593 -31.97 6.41 -27.94
C PHE A 593 -32.30 5.05 -28.57
N THR A 594 -31.86 3.98 -27.91
CA THR A 594 -32.26 2.61 -28.24
C THR A 594 -33.45 2.20 -27.38
N PRO A 595 -34.64 1.92 -27.95
CA PRO A 595 -35.79 1.54 -27.16
C PRO A 595 -35.56 0.22 -26.45
N MET A 596 -36.10 0.09 -25.22
CA MET A 596 -36.09 -1.16 -24.51
C MET A 596 -37.14 -2.14 -25.07
N SER A 597 -37.14 -3.38 -24.56
CA SER A 597 -38.18 -4.34 -24.92
C SER A 597 -39.56 -3.88 -24.42
N ASN A 598 -40.63 -4.25 -25.12
CA ASN A 598 -42.01 -3.94 -24.72
C ASN A 598 -42.36 -4.48 -23.33
N ILE A 599 -41.78 -5.63 -22.95
CA ILE A 599 -41.98 -6.24 -21.61
C ILE A 599 -41.39 -5.34 -20.55
N GLU A 600 -40.17 -4.89 -20.73
CA GLU A 600 -39.49 -4.03 -19.76
C GLU A 600 -40.11 -2.64 -19.71
N PHE A 601 -40.44 -2.07 -20.84
CA PHE A 601 -41.22 -0.82 -20.93
C PHE A 601 -42.51 -0.89 -20.11
N SER A 602 -43.31 -1.95 -20.31
CA SER A 602 -44.55 -2.14 -19.58
C SER A 602 -44.35 -2.25 -18.04
N LYS A 603 -43.23 -2.81 -17.58
CA LYS A 603 -42.91 -2.83 -16.15
C LYS A 603 -42.59 -1.43 -15.62
N GLN A 604 -41.86 -0.63 -16.40
CA GLN A 604 -41.49 0.74 -16.01
C GLN A 604 -42.72 1.65 -15.98
N VAL A 605 -43.60 1.54 -16.96
CA VAL A 605 -44.88 2.27 -16.97
C VAL A 605 -45.70 1.98 -15.72
N LYS A 606 -45.83 0.68 -15.36
CA LYS A 606 -46.52 0.28 -14.13
C LYS A 606 -45.95 0.94 -12.89
N LYS A 607 -44.60 0.99 -12.77
CA LYS A 607 -43.91 1.57 -11.62
C LYS A 607 -44.04 3.09 -11.57
N PHE A 608 -44.01 3.75 -12.74
CA PHE A 608 -44.00 5.22 -12.83
C PHE A 608 -45.38 5.83 -12.59
N PHE A 609 -46.44 5.24 -13.19
CA PHE A 609 -47.81 5.73 -13.10
C PHE A 609 -48.68 4.95 -12.11
N ASP A 610 -48.14 4.00 -11.36
CA ASP A 610 -48.89 3.12 -10.48
C ASP A 610 -50.10 2.44 -11.12
N VAL A 611 -49.91 1.95 -12.33
CA VAL A 611 -50.96 1.30 -13.13
C VAL A 611 -50.73 -0.21 -13.26
N GLN A 612 -51.80 -0.94 -13.48
CA GLN A 612 -51.77 -2.37 -13.76
C GLN A 612 -52.19 -2.67 -15.21
N ILE A 613 -51.88 -3.88 -15.70
CA ILE A 613 -52.28 -4.30 -17.05
C ILE A 613 -53.43 -5.27 -16.94
N LYS A 614 -54.58 -4.89 -17.55
CA LYS A 614 -55.75 -5.80 -17.69
C LYS A 614 -56.03 -6.07 -19.18
N GLN A 615 -56.71 -7.17 -19.47
CA GLN A 615 -57.22 -7.44 -20.83
C GLN A 615 -58.60 -6.79 -21.01
N LYS A 616 -58.77 -6.01 -22.09
CA LYS A 616 -60.05 -5.41 -22.45
C LYS A 616 -60.35 -5.66 -23.93
N SER A 617 -61.60 -5.93 -24.24
CA SER A 617 -62.05 -6.07 -25.63
C SER A 617 -62.42 -4.66 -26.19
N ILE A 618 -61.77 -4.23 -27.25
CA ILE A 618 -62.05 -2.99 -27.95
C ILE A 618 -62.39 -3.32 -29.40
N LYS A 619 -63.60 -3.00 -29.82
CA LYS A 619 -64.12 -3.30 -31.17
C LYS A 619 -63.92 -4.77 -31.56
N GLY A 620 -64.24 -5.71 -30.62
CA GLY A 620 -64.15 -7.14 -30.86
C GLY A 620 -62.75 -7.77 -30.82
N LYS A 621 -61.69 -6.97 -30.63
CA LYS A 621 -60.32 -7.47 -30.47
C LYS A 621 -59.84 -7.28 -29.04
N LYS A 622 -59.15 -8.32 -28.48
CA LYS A 622 -58.58 -8.27 -27.14
C LYS A 622 -57.27 -7.53 -27.14
N TYR A 623 -57.16 -6.53 -26.27
CA TYR A 623 -55.95 -5.74 -26.05
C TYR A 623 -55.53 -5.82 -24.60
N ARG A 624 -54.22 -5.73 -24.34
CA ARG A 624 -53.66 -5.44 -23.01
C ARG A 624 -53.63 -3.93 -22.87
N ILE A 625 -54.25 -3.41 -21.81
CA ILE A 625 -54.35 -1.97 -21.56
C ILE A 625 -53.79 -1.65 -20.17
N PHE A 626 -53.29 -0.42 -20.00
CA PHE A 626 -52.95 0.10 -18.68
C PHE A 626 -54.21 0.63 -17.98
N VAL A 627 -54.44 0.25 -16.74
CA VAL A 627 -55.57 0.72 -15.91
C VAL A 627 -55.04 1.10 -14.53
N GLU A 628 -55.76 1.97 -13.82
CA GLU A 628 -55.42 2.34 -12.45
C GLU A 628 -55.29 1.08 -11.59
N THR A 629 -54.38 1.12 -10.60
CA THR A 629 -54.28 0.06 -9.59
C THR A 629 -55.46 0.25 -8.64
N GLU A 630 -56.37 -0.71 -8.59
CA GLU A 630 -57.44 -0.72 -7.60
C GLU A 630 -56.77 -0.97 -6.22
N GLU A 631 -57.03 -0.11 -5.20
CA GLU A 631 -56.62 -0.27 -3.83
C GLU A 631 -57.11 -1.57 -3.21
#